data_f48965d027bd242378cb8037e6780910
#
_entry.id   f48965d027bd242378cb8037e6780910
#
_cell.length_a   1.000
_cell.length_b   1.000
_cell.length_c   1.000
_cell.angle_alpha   90.00
_cell.angle_beta   90.00
_cell.angle_gamma   90.00
#
_symmetry.space_group_name_H-M   'P 1'
#
loop_
_entity.id
_entity.type
_entity.pdbx_description
1 polymer ?
#
loop_
_entity_poly.entity_id
_entity_poly.type
_entity_poly.pdbx_seq_one_letter_code
_entity_poly.pdbx_strand_id
1 'polypeptide(L)'
;LGYQVYSIPQGQQLIGMDGKLNPNATLGYSDGTYYYTPDNWSDEIFENNLRQEYNLSISGATEKMNYYMSAGYLDDKGIVPNSGFQRYSARLKADYQVKPWLKMGGNVSFTHYDSREQDTEGGTSNANIFYASNIMGAIYPMYVRDAQGNIMVDNRGFLRYDYGKPGQDSNGSRNTIPNANPLASYMLDKMKYSGDVVSGKWSADIDIWNGIKAKVNIGVDVNNVRATEMVNPFYGQYSETSGVGGLIIVASERTFSVNQQYLLTYNKTFNDVHNVDILAGHESYDYKYQYLYGQREKLYDPNVPELGNGIMNQSNNSYSRNYATEGWLFRAQYDYDGRYFVSASFRRDASSCFHPDNRWGNFWSVGAGWLLSKEKFLENQSWIDMLKFKISYGLQGNDNLMFQGGLYRNYYPYQDQYTLANSNGDFSTSLYYKGNKEITW
;
A
#
# COMPACT_ATOMS: atom_id res chain seq x y z
N LEU A 1 34.05 25.11 4.31
CA LEU A 1 33.22 23.90 4.45
C LEU A 1 32.03 24.08 5.42
N GLY A 2 31.96 25.19 6.16
CA GLY A 2 30.87 25.50 7.10
C GLY A 2 30.84 24.65 8.38
N TYR A 3 31.68 23.62 8.45
CA TYR A 3 31.78 22.71 9.60
C TYR A 3 33.25 22.42 9.93
N GLN A 4 33.63 22.56 11.19
CA GLN A 4 34.99 22.29 11.63
C GLN A 4 35.02 20.98 12.43
N VAL A 5 35.70 19.98 11.91
CA VAL A 5 35.88 18.65 12.53
C VAL A 5 37.36 18.24 12.60
N TYR A 6 38.26 19.15 12.28
CA TYR A 6 39.71 18.95 12.39
C TYR A 6 40.33 20.01 13.27
N SER A 7 41.24 19.62 14.11
CA SER A 7 42.18 20.50 14.81
C SER A 7 43.43 20.67 13.96
N ILE A 8 43.93 21.93 13.85
CA ILE A 8 45.13 22.26 13.12
C ILE A 8 46.04 23.12 14.02
N PRO A 9 47.36 23.06 13.85
CA PRO A 9 48.28 23.94 14.56
C PRO A 9 47.99 25.41 14.27
N GLN A 10 48.20 26.26 15.26
CA GLN A 10 47.95 27.69 15.15
C GLN A 10 48.71 28.28 13.96
N GLY A 11 48.03 29.08 13.16
CA GLY A 11 48.59 29.77 11.98
C GLY A 11 48.70 28.92 10.71
N GLN A 12 48.27 27.67 10.75
CA GLN A 12 48.20 26.79 9.57
C GLN A 12 46.79 26.75 8.97
N GLN A 13 46.72 26.43 7.68
CA GLN A 13 45.46 26.22 6.98
C GLN A 13 45.12 24.72 6.94
N LEU A 14 43.80 24.36 7.00
CA LEU A 14 43.31 23.01 6.93
C LEU A 14 43.58 22.36 5.55
N ILE A 15 43.40 23.12 4.49
CA ILE A 15 43.66 22.70 3.12
C ILE A 15 44.83 23.53 2.59
N GLY A 16 45.85 22.86 2.12
CA GLY A 16 47.02 23.47 1.50
C GLY A 16 46.71 24.07 0.12
N MET A 17 47.66 24.87 -0.41
CA MET A 17 47.55 25.43 -1.75
C MET A 17 47.52 24.35 -2.86
N ASP A 18 47.99 23.15 -2.56
CA ASP A 18 47.94 21.95 -3.39
C ASP A 18 46.56 21.22 -3.36
N GLY A 19 45.59 21.77 -2.62
CA GLY A 19 44.25 21.21 -2.46
C GLY A 19 44.15 20.00 -1.52
N LYS A 20 45.27 19.65 -0.82
CA LYS A 20 45.31 18.51 0.10
C LYS A 20 45.12 18.92 1.53
N LEU A 21 44.62 17.94 2.34
CA LEU A 21 44.54 18.12 3.79
C LEU A 21 45.93 18.33 4.37
N ASN A 22 46.01 19.29 5.29
CA ASN A 22 47.25 19.55 6.03
C ASN A 22 47.72 18.29 6.77
N PRO A 23 48.97 17.83 6.57
CA PRO A 23 49.46 16.59 7.20
C PRO A 23 49.51 16.68 8.74
N ASN A 24 49.48 17.88 9.31
CA ASN A 24 49.42 18.10 10.76
C ASN A 24 47.99 18.27 11.28
N ALA A 25 46.96 18.15 10.42
CA ALA A 25 45.56 18.17 10.85
C ALA A 25 45.22 16.85 11.52
N THR A 26 44.62 16.93 12.70
CA THR A 26 44.09 15.76 13.44
C THR A 26 42.59 15.79 13.41
N LEU A 27 41.95 14.61 13.19
CA LEU A 27 40.52 14.49 13.28
C LEU A 27 40.03 14.74 14.70
N GLY A 28 38.98 15.50 14.84
CA GLY A 28 38.41 15.97 16.09
C GLY A 28 38.78 17.43 16.36
N TYR A 29 37.75 18.22 16.67
CA TYR A 29 37.90 19.64 17.04
C TYR A 29 37.08 19.94 18.29
N SER A 30 37.67 20.60 19.28
CA SER A 30 36.95 21.11 20.45
C SER A 30 36.94 22.63 20.43
N ASP A 31 35.76 23.23 20.68
CA ASP A 31 35.60 24.65 20.93
C ASP A 31 35.65 25.02 22.42
N GLY A 32 35.93 24.03 23.28
CA GLY A 32 35.95 24.17 24.74
C GLY A 32 34.61 23.78 25.39
N THR A 33 33.50 23.74 24.65
CA THR A 33 32.18 23.31 25.11
C THR A 33 31.79 22.00 24.49
N TYR A 34 32.00 21.86 23.19
CA TYR A 34 31.64 20.69 22.40
C TYR A 34 32.86 20.12 21.68
N TYR A 35 32.77 18.81 21.37
CA TYR A 35 33.72 18.10 20.54
C TYR A 35 33.08 17.66 19.25
N TYR A 36 33.65 18.01 18.12
CA TYR A 36 33.14 17.73 16.78
C TYR A 36 34.02 16.71 16.09
N THR A 37 33.43 15.56 15.78
CA THR A 37 34.04 14.47 15.01
C THR A 37 33.00 13.87 14.08
N PRO A 38 33.36 13.43 12.87
CA PRO A 38 32.42 12.76 11.97
C PRO A 38 31.84 11.47 12.57
N ASP A 39 30.63 11.16 12.17
CA ASP A 39 30.01 9.84 12.40
C ASP A 39 29.82 9.12 11.06
N ASN A 40 29.86 7.80 11.09
CA ASN A 40 29.48 7.01 9.92
C ASN A 40 27.95 6.83 9.90
N TRP A 41 27.27 7.66 9.14
CA TRP A 41 25.81 7.68 9.06
C TRP A 41 25.21 6.36 8.61
N SER A 42 25.89 5.63 7.73
CA SER A 42 25.39 4.32 7.28
C SER A 42 25.46 3.26 8.38
N ASP A 43 26.51 3.26 9.17
CA ASP A 43 26.68 2.27 10.26
C ASP A 43 25.69 2.54 11.41
N GLU A 44 25.33 3.79 11.63
CA GLU A 44 24.38 4.19 12.69
C GLU A 44 22.91 4.02 12.25
N ILE A 45 22.64 4.06 10.95
CA ILE A 45 21.29 3.98 10.39
C ILE A 45 20.84 2.54 10.17
N PHE A 46 21.75 1.65 9.75
CA PHE A 46 21.37 0.30 9.34
C PHE A 46 21.66 -0.72 10.43
N GLU A 47 20.65 -1.51 10.75
CA GLU A 47 20.71 -2.57 11.74
C GLU A 47 20.52 -3.95 11.11
N ASN A 48 21.21 -4.96 11.67
CA ASN A 48 20.96 -6.35 11.34
C ASN A 48 19.82 -6.88 12.20
N ASN A 49 18.67 -7.15 11.59
CA ASN A 49 17.48 -7.61 12.28
C ASN A 49 17.03 -8.99 11.81
N LEU A 50 16.30 -9.68 12.67
CA LEU A 50 15.77 -11.02 12.41
C LEU A 50 14.33 -10.91 11.91
N ARG A 51 14.04 -11.58 10.78
CA ARG A 51 12.69 -11.89 10.33
C ARG A 51 12.31 -13.30 10.76
N GLN A 52 11.17 -13.45 11.41
CA GLN A 52 10.63 -14.72 11.88
C GLN A 52 9.23 -14.94 11.32
N GLU A 53 8.98 -16.13 10.76
CA GLU A 53 7.66 -16.47 10.24
C GLU A 53 7.32 -17.93 10.64
N TYR A 54 6.15 -18.08 11.25
CA TYR A 54 5.64 -19.36 11.70
C TYR A 54 4.27 -19.60 11.09
N ASN A 55 4.12 -20.72 10.37
CA ASN A 55 2.88 -21.10 9.73
C ASN A 55 2.51 -22.53 10.14
N LEU A 56 1.31 -22.69 10.67
CA LEU A 56 0.73 -23.99 10.97
C LEU A 56 -0.50 -24.19 10.09
N SER A 57 -0.62 -25.34 9.45
CA SER A 57 -1.81 -25.68 8.68
C SER A 57 -2.23 -27.14 8.90
N ILE A 58 -3.54 -27.34 8.88
CA ILE A 58 -4.18 -28.64 8.97
C ILE A 58 -5.17 -28.75 7.84
N SER A 59 -5.12 -29.85 7.11
CA SER A 59 -6.10 -30.14 6.06
C SER A 59 -6.54 -31.59 6.16
N GLY A 60 -7.77 -31.84 5.74
CA GLY A 60 -8.32 -33.19 5.69
C GLY A 60 -9.47 -33.29 4.72
N ALA A 61 -9.78 -34.53 4.35
CA ALA A 61 -10.88 -34.83 3.44
C ALA A 61 -11.63 -36.06 3.93
N THR A 62 -12.94 -36.03 3.74
CA THR A 62 -13.84 -37.19 3.80
C THR A 62 -14.55 -37.32 2.47
N GLU A 63 -15.36 -38.34 2.29
CA GLU A 63 -16.19 -38.48 1.07
C GLU A 63 -17.09 -37.25 0.78
N LYS A 64 -17.48 -36.51 1.82
CA LYS A 64 -18.43 -35.39 1.70
C LYS A 64 -17.84 -34.02 2.07
N MET A 65 -16.67 -33.96 2.67
CA MET A 65 -16.13 -32.73 3.20
C MET A 65 -14.64 -32.63 2.95
N ASN A 66 -14.20 -31.46 2.45
CA ASN A 66 -12.80 -31.04 2.46
C ASN A 66 -12.68 -29.84 3.39
N TYR A 67 -11.65 -29.83 4.22
CA TYR A 67 -11.37 -28.68 5.08
C TYR A 67 -9.89 -28.32 5.09
N TYR A 68 -9.65 -27.06 5.33
CA TYR A 68 -8.32 -26.49 5.53
C TYR A 68 -8.38 -25.41 6.60
N MET A 69 -7.49 -25.47 7.54
CA MET A 69 -7.30 -24.46 8.58
C MET A 69 -5.84 -24.04 8.60
N SER A 70 -5.56 -22.77 8.83
CA SER A 70 -4.20 -22.30 9.06
C SER A 70 -4.18 -21.16 10.04
N ALA A 71 -3.05 -21.05 10.76
CA ALA A 71 -2.67 -19.92 11.58
C ALA A 71 -1.24 -19.53 11.24
N GLY A 72 -0.97 -18.24 11.17
CA GLY A 72 0.34 -17.70 10.84
C GLY A 72 0.71 -16.52 11.74
N TYR A 73 1.97 -16.43 12.07
CA TYR A 73 2.60 -15.29 12.73
C TYR A 73 3.83 -14.85 11.96
N LEU A 74 3.97 -13.56 11.73
CA LEU A 74 5.15 -12.94 11.14
C LEU A 74 5.60 -11.78 12.01
N ASP A 75 6.90 -11.74 12.32
CA ASP A 75 7.60 -10.61 12.93
C ASP A 75 8.80 -10.27 12.03
N ASP A 76 8.70 -9.17 11.32
CA ASP A 76 9.70 -8.68 10.39
C ASP A 76 10.19 -7.31 10.86
N LYS A 77 11.34 -7.30 11.54
CA LYS A 77 11.98 -6.06 11.98
C LYS A 77 12.71 -5.45 10.80
N GLY A 78 12.47 -4.16 10.56
CA GLY A 78 13.13 -3.42 9.48
C GLY A 78 14.63 -3.26 9.70
N ILE A 79 15.33 -2.93 8.64
CA ILE A 79 16.78 -2.66 8.68
C ILE A 79 17.13 -1.27 9.23
N VAL A 80 16.13 -0.43 9.46
CA VAL A 80 16.28 0.89 10.09
C VAL A 80 15.58 0.91 11.45
N PRO A 81 16.05 1.71 12.42
CA PRO A 81 15.48 1.77 13.77
C PRO A 81 13.97 2.05 13.76
N ASN A 82 13.25 1.47 14.71
CA ASN A 82 11.81 1.67 14.91
C ASN A 82 10.92 1.33 13.70
N SER A 83 11.44 0.63 12.71
CA SER A 83 10.65 0.11 11.60
C SER A 83 10.37 -1.38 11.76
N GLY A 84 9.26 -1.86 11.20
CA GLY A 84 8.94 -3.28 11.25
C GLY A 84 7.47 -3.57 10.97
N PHE A 85 7.19 -4.85 10.76
CA PHE A 85 5.87 -5.36 10.44
C PHE A 85 5.58 -6.63 11.23
N GLN A 86 4.47 -6.64 11.96
CA GLN A 86 3.96 -7.82 12.65
C GLN A 86 2.61 -8.22 12.08
N ARG A 87 2.36 -9.51 11.89
CA ARG A 87 1.11 -10.02 11.35
C ARG A 87 0.68 -11.30 12.03
N TYR A 88 -0.58 -11.33 12.44
CA TYR A 88 -1.29 -12.53 12.86
C TYR A 88 -2.34 -12.86 11.81
N SER A 89 -2.42 -14.09 11.37
CA SER A 89 -3.40 -14.52 10.38
C SER A 89 -4.03 -15.84 10.76
N ALA A 90 -5.32 -15.96 10.47
CA ALA A 90 -6.05 -17.21 10.60
C ALA A 90 -6.95 -17.41 9.37
N ARG A 91 -7.10 -18.65 8.92
CA ARG A 91 -7.97 -19.00 7.80
C ARG A 91 -8.67 -20.32 8.05
N LEU A 92 -9.95 -20.34 7.72
CA LEU A 92 -10.79 -21.53 7.71
C LEU A 92 -11.44 -21.65 6.35
N LYS A 93 -11.27 -22.81 5.71
CA LYS A 93 -11.97 -23.17 4.48
C LYS A 93 -12.63 -24.53 4.68
N ALA A 94 -13.88 -24.65 4.27
CA ALA A 94 -14.59 -25.91 4.22
C ALA A 94 -15.48 -25.97 2.97
N ASP A 95 -15.44 -27.12 2.29
CA ASP A 95 -16.37 -27.48 1.21
C ASP A 95 -17.12 -28.73 1.64
N TYR A 96 -18.45 -28.70 1.58
CA TYR A 96 -19.31 -29.80 2.03
C TYR A 96 -20.35 -30.17 0.99
N GLN A 97 -20.41 -31.46 0.68
CA GLN A 97 -21.44 -32.04 -0.18
C GLN A 97 -22.71 -32.30 0.64
N VAL A 98 -23.62 -31.32 0.67
CA VAL A 98 -24.86 -31.35 1.49
C VAL A 98 -25.83 -32.38 1.00
N LYS A 99 -25.98 -32.45 -0.33
CA LYS A 99 -26.80 -33.42 -1.08
C LYS A 99 -26.06 -33.81 -2.36
N PRO A 100 -26.40 -34.91 -3.05
CA PRO A 100 -25.75 -35.23 -4.32
C PRO A 100 -25.79 -34.11 -5.36
N TRP A 101 -26.78 -33.23 -5.28
CA TRP A 101 -27.01 -32.12 -6.19
C TRP A 101 -26.60 -30.73 -5.61
N LEU A 102 -26.17 -30.67 -4.31
CA LEU A 102 -25.83 -29.42 -3.64
C LEU A 102 -24.50 -29.54 -2.91
N LYS A 103 -23.51 -28.75 -3.36
CA LYS A 103 -22.26 -28.53 -2.65
C LYS A 103 -22.19 -27.09 -2.15
N MET A 104 -21.82 -26.90 -0.89
CA MET A 104 -21.61 -25.58 -0.29
C MET A 104 -20.16 -25.42 0.14
N GLY A 105 -19.62 -24.25 -0.10
CA GLY A 105 -18.27 -23.89 0.30
C GLY A 105 -18.23 -22.60 1.11
N GLY A 106 -17.32 -22.54 2.07
CA GLY A 106 -17.02 -21.34 2.83
C GLY A 106 -15.52 -21.20 3.03
N ASN A 107 -15.02 -19.96 2.93
CA ASN A 107 -13.64 -19.61 3.19
C ASN A 107 -13.63 -18.26 3.89
N VAL A 108 -13.16 -18.23 5.14
CA VAL A 108 -13.05 -17.02 5.95
C VAL A 108 -11.61 -16.88 6.39
N SER A 109 -11.07 -15.69 6.27
CA SER A 109 -9.75 -15.34 6.79
C SER A 109 -9.83 -14.06 7.62
N PHE A 110 -9.03 -14.02 8.65
CA PHE A 110 -8.77 -12.85 9.48
C PHE A 110 -7.28 -12.57 9.49
N THR A 111 -6.92 -11.31 9.39
CA THR A 111 -5.54 -10.85 9.52
C THR A 111 -5.54 -9.59 10.36
N HIS A 112 -4.75 -9.60 11.43
CA HIS A 112 -4.35 -8.41 12.16
C HIS A 112 -2.91 -8.10 11.87
N TYR A 113 -2.58 -6.82 11.61
CA TYR A 113 -1.21 -6.39 11.43
C TYR A 113 -0.92 -5.07 12.09
N ASP A 114 0.31 -4.94 12.57
CA ASP A 114 0.93 -3.69 12.99
C ASP A 114 2.11 -3.40 12.07
N SER A 115 2.12 -2.23 11.42
CA SER A 115 3.26 -1.70 10.67
C SER A 115 3.79 -0.47 11.37
N ARG A 116 5.10 -0.40 11.54
CA ARG A 116 5.82 0.79 11.98
C ARG A 116 6.65 1.25 10.80
N GLU A 117 6.28 2.38 10.27
CA GLU A 117 6.92 2.97 9.10
C GLU A 117 7.28 4.41 9.45
N GLN A 118 8.29 4.91 8.79
CA GLN A 118 8.58 6.35 8.79
C GLN A 118 8.28 6.86 7.39
N ASP A 119 7.87 8.11 7.31
CA ASP A 119 7.56 8.72 6.04
C ASP A 119 8.80 8.71 5.12
N THR A 120 8.72 7.96 4.05
CA THR A 120 9.73 7.89 2.99
C THR A 120 9.24 8.59 1.72
N GLU A 121 8.13 9.30 1.80
CA GLU A 121 7.56 9.98 0.63
C GLU A 121 8.53 11.04 0.08
N GLY A 122 8.67 11.02 -1.22
CA GLY A 122 9.54 11.93 -1.96
C GLY A 122 11.01 11.58 -1.81
N GLY A 123 11.58 10.81 -2.74
CA GLY A 123 12.95 10.29 -2.75
C GLY A 123 14.08 11.25 -2.36
N THR A 124 13.83 12.57 -2.25
CA THR A 124 14.77 13.61 -1.85
C THR A 124 14.34 14.36 -0.57
N SER A 125 13.38 13.83 0.19
CA SER A 125 12.95 14.44 1.45
C SER A 125 14.05 14.39 2.51
N ASN A 126 14.20 15.44 3.28
CA ASN A 126 15.12 15.49 4.43
C ASN A 126 14.74 14.48 5.54
N ALA A 127 13.51 13.98 5.55
CA ALA A 127 13.05 12.93 6.45
C ALA A 127 13.39 11.53 5.94
N ASN A 128 13.77 11.36 4.66
CA ASN A 128 14.10 10.07 4.09
C ASN A 128 15.50 9.61 4.55
N ILE A 129 15.54 8.61 5.43
CA ILE A 129 16.78 8.11 6.02
C ILE A 129 17.69 7.43 4.97
N PHE A 130 17.14 6.78 3.94
CA PHE A 130 17.91 6.18 2.86
C PHE A 130 18.55 7.24 1.96
N TYR A 131 17.82 8.32 1.68
CA TYR A 131 18.39 9.47 0.97
C TYR A 131 19.50 10.11 1.80
N ALA A 132 19.25 10.35 3.08
CA ALA A 132 20.23 10.93 4.00
C ALA A 132 21.51 10.10 4.10
N SER A 133 21.41 8.78 4.22
CA SER A 133 22.59 7.89 4.31
C SER A 133 23.50 7.97 3.09
N ASN A 134 22.93 8.25 1.91
CA ASN A 134 23.68 8.31 0.66
C ASN A 134 24.28 9.68 0.35
N ILE A 135 23.63 10.76 0.81
CA ILE A 135 24.08 12.13 0.45
C ILE A 135 24.80 12.85 1.59
N MET A 136 24.72 12.35 2.81
CA MET A 136 25.36 12.98 3.95
C MET A 136 26.88 12.91 3.80
N GLY A 137 27.51 14.07 3.83
CA GLY A 137 28.97 14.15 3.74
C GLY A 137 29.63 13.50 4.96
N ALA A 138 30.69 12.72 4.72
CA ALA A 138 31.45 11.99 5.73
C ALA A 138 32.13 12.87 6.81
N ILE A 139 32.03 14.18 6.69
CA ILE A 139 32.59 15.14 7.69
C ILE A 139 31.54 15.56 8.74
N TYR A 140 30.27 15.22 8.56
CA TYR A 140 29.20 15.72 9.43
C TYR A 140 28.98 14.80 10.63
N PRO A 141 29.01 15.34 11.87
CA PRO A 141 28.59 14.61 13.06
C PRO A 141 27.09 14.31 13.00
N MET A 142 26.71 13.19 13.57
CA MET A 142 25.33 12.80 13.81
C MET A 142 24.87 13.20 15.20
N TYR A 143 25.79 13.12 16.16
CA TYR A 143 25.54 13.37 17.58
C TYR A 143 26.26 14.61 18.10
N VAL A 144 25.66 15.23 19.10
CA VAL A 144 26.30 16.27 19.89
C VAL A 144 27.19 15.63 20.99
N ARG A 145 28.41 16.06 21.12
CA ARG A 145 29.38 15.56 22.12
C ARG A 145 29.87 16.67 23.04
N ASP A 146 30.12 16.28 24.30
CA ASP A 146 30.77 17.18 25.27
C ASP A 146 32.25 17.45 24.88
N ALA A 147 32.92 18.35 25.60
CA ALA A 147 34.32 18.69 25.34
C ALA A 147 35.29 17.48 25.43
N GLN A 148 34.90 16.42 26.09
CA GLN A 148 35.65 15.16 26.26
C GLN A 148 35.34 14.12 25.15
N GLY A 149 34.39 14.42 24.26
CA GLY A 149 34.02 13.55 23.14
C GLY A 149 32.90 12.53 23.45
N ASN A 150 32.31 12.57 24.64
CA ASN A 150 31.18 11.68 24.97
C ASN A 150 29.88 12.17 24.34
N ILE A 151 29.08 11.28 23.77
CA ILE A 151 27.75 11.65 23.25
C ILE A 151 26.89 12.17 24.40
N MET A 152 26.31 13.33 24.20
CA MET A 152 25.51 13.99 25.23
C MET A 152 24.09 13.39 25.27
N VAL A 153 23.53 13.40 26.47
CA VAL A 153 22.14 13.01 26.75
C VAL A 153 21.43 14.23 27.35
N ASP A 154 20.18 14.46 26.99
CA ASP A 154 19.39 15.53 27.58
C ASP A 154 18.83 15.12 28.96
N ASN A 155 18.17 16.05 29.64
CA ASN A 155 17.61 15.84 30.98
C ASN A 155 16.44 14.81 31.01
N ARG A 156 15.97 14.35 29.84
CA ARG A 156 14.92 13.35 29.65
C ARG A 156 15.51 11.97 29.32
N GLY A 157 16.81 11.88 29.12
CA GLY A 157 17.48 10.65 28.75
C GLY A 157 17.59 10.38 27.26
N PHE A 158 17.25 11.34 26.40
CA PHE A 158 17.41 11.20 24.95
C PHE A 158 18.80 11.61 24.48
N LEU A 159 19.37 10.89 23.51
CA LEU A 159 20.59 11.30 22.84
C LEU A 159 20.38 12.65 22.17
N ARG A 160 21.39 13.53 22.25
CA ARG A 160 21.37 14.82 21.55
C ARG A 160 21.94 14.65 20.16
N TYR A 161 21.12 14.95 19.17
CA TYR A 161 21.45 14.84 17.76
C TYR A 161 21.88 16.17 17.17
N ASP A 162 22.89 16.14 16.29
CA ASP A 162 23.30 17.33 15.53
C ASP A 162 22.35 17.59 14.36
N TYR A 163 21.68 18.75 14.39
CA TYR A 163 20.76 19.17 13.33
C TYR A 163 21.43 20.05 12.26
N GLY A 164 22.75 20.30 12.37
CA GLY A 164 23.49 21.13 11.41
C GLY A 164 23.01 22.57 11.34
N LYS A 165 22.55 23.14 12.47
CA LYS A 165 22.06 24.50 12.58
C LYS A 165 22.90 25.25 13.63
N PRO A 166 23.58 26.36 13.25
CA PRO A 166 24.35 27.14 14.20
C PRO A 166 23.50 27.58 15.39
N GLY A 167 24.07 27.53 16.60
CA GLY A 167 23.40 27.89 17.83
C GLY A 167 22.41 26.84 18.38
N GLN A 168 22.31 25.69 17.72
CA GLN A 168 21.57 24.53 18.21
C GLN A 168 22.51 23.33 18.34
N ASP A 169 23.48 23.43 19.25
CA ASP A 169 24.46 22.37 19.52
C ASP A 169 25.35 21.98 18.32
N SER A 170 25.56 22.90 17.41
CA SER A 170 26.30 22.69 16.17
C SER A 170 27.21 23.89 15.91
N ASN A 171 28.46 23.67 15.49
CA ASN A 171 29.43 24.74 15.23
C ASN A 171 29.32 25.29 13.80
N GLY A 172 28.43 24.80 12.99
CA GLY A 172 28.25 25.24 11.60
C GLY A 172 26.93 24.82 10.99
N SER A 173 26.67 25.28 9.77
CA SER A 173 25.55 24.87 8.96
C SER A 173 25.95 23.73 8.03
N ARG A 174 25.14 22.69 7.95
CA ARG A 174 25.27 21.68 6.88
C ARG A 174 24.70 22.23 5.57
N ASN A 175 25.43 22.00 4.47
CA ASN A 175 24.92 22.28 3.12
C ASN A 175 23.94 21.21 2.63
N THR A 176 24.00 20.02 3.25
CA THR A 176 23.16 18.88 2.93
C THR A 176 22.27 18.59 4.13
N ILE A 177 20.97 18.50 3.92
CA ILE A 177 19.95 18.28 4.97
C ILE A 177 20.13 19.29 6.13
N PRO A 178 20.05 20.61 5.87
CA PRO A 178 20.16 21.60 6.92
C PRO A 178 18.94 21.56 7.83
N ASN A 179 19.15 21.81 9.12
CA ASN A 179 18.10 21.89 10.14
C ASN A 179 17.30 20.60 10.37
N ALA A 180 17.83 19.44 10.00
CA ALA A 180 17.19 18.16 10.22
C ALA A 180 18.21 17.07 10.57
N ASN A 181 17.79 16.07 11.33
CA ASN A 181 18.52 14.84 11.54
C ASN A 181 17.58 13.67 11.36
N PRO A 182 17.64 12.95 10.22
CA PRO A 182 16.72 11.87 9.92
C PRO A 182 16.75 10.73 10.94
N LEU A 183 17.92 10.40 11.50
CA LEU A 183 17.99 9.36 12.54
C LEU A 183 17.25 9.81 13.80
N ALA A 184 17.39 11.07 14.20
CA ALA A 184 16.65 11.62 15.33
C ALA A 184 15.14 11.50 15.13
N SER A 185 14.64 11.80 13.92
CA SER A 185 13.23 11.60 13.59
C SER A 185 12.81 10.14 13.73
N TYR A 186 13.58 9.19 13.17
CA TYR A 186 13.29 7.75 13.31
C TYR A 186 13.32 7.26 14.76
N MET A 187 14.12 7.84 15.61
CA MET A 187 14.22 7.45 17.03
C MET A 187 13.15 8.09 17.91
N LEU A 188 12.72 9.30 17.60
CA LEU A 188 11.85 10.11 18.46
C LEU A 188 10.40 10.18 17.98
N ASP A 189 10.18 10.13 16.68
CA ASP A 189 8.84 10.14 16.08
C ASP A 189 8.26 8.72 16.04
N LYS A 190 6.95 8.62 16.12
CA LYS A 190 6.25 7.34 16.14
C LYS A 190 5.20 7.34 15.02
N MET A 191 5.35 6.45 14.06
CA MET A 191 4.36 6.21 13.01
C MET A 191 3.94 4.75 13.05
N LYS A 192 2.66 4.52 13.27
CA LYS A 192 2.10 3.17 13.39
C LYS A 192 0.80 3.07 12.58
N TYR A 193 0.71 2.01 11.79
CA TYR A 193 -0.53 1.54 11.20
C TYR A 193 -0.94 0.25 11.88
N SER A 194 -2.18 0.17 12.33
CA SER A 194 -2.77 -1.05 12.90
C SER A 194 -4.00 -1.40 12.07
N GLY A 195 -4.03 -2.60 11.50
CA GLY A 195 -5.07 -3.00 10.57
C GLY A 195 -5.71 -4.34 10.90
N ASP A 196 -7.05 -4.40 10.74
CA ASP A 196 -7.85 -5.61 10.84
C ASP A 196 -8.52 -5.88 9.50
N VAL A 197 -8.19 -7.03 8.89
CA VAL A 197 -8.72 -7.46 7.59
C VAL A 197 -9.54 -8.73 7.79
N VAL A 198 -10.80 -8.69 7.39
CA VAL A 198 -11.68 -9.86 7.32
C VAL A 198 -12.08 -10.08 5.88
N SER A 199 -11.81 -11.28 5.35
CA SER A 199 -12.26 -11.71 4.03
C SER A 199 -13.08 -12.96 4.15
N GLY A 200 -14.27 -12.96 3.57
CA GLY A 200 -15.17 -14.10 3.52
C GLY A 200 -15.64 -14.38 2.11
N LYS A 201 -15.63 -15.64 1.73
CA LYS A 201 -16.22 -16.11 0.46
C LYS A 201 -17.07 -17.34 0.71
N TRP A 202 -18.31 -17.28 0.26
CA TRP A 202 -19.25 -18.39 0.33
C TRP A 202 -19.71 -18.77 -1.08
N SER A 203 -19.90 -20.06 -1.30
CA SER A 203 -20.37 -20.58 -2.57
C SER A 203 -21.41 -21.67 -2.38
N ALA A 204 -22.31 -21.76 -3.34
CA ALA A 204 -23.22 -22.88 -3.51
C ALA A 204 -23.16 -23.33 -4.97
N ASP A 205 -22.81 -24.60 -5.19
CA ASP A 205 -22.85 -25.28 -6.50
C ASP A 205 -24.04 -26.21 -6.51
N ILE A 206 -24.95 -26.03 -7.47
CA ILE A 206 -26.23 -26.71 -7.57
C ILE A 206 -26.30 -27.44 -8.92
N ASP A 207 -26.29 -28.76 -8.89
CA ASP A 207 -26.54 -29.56 -10.07
C ASP A 207 -28.06 -29.64 -10.31
N ILE A 208 -28.58 -28.88 -11.29
CA ILE A 208 -30.03 -28.74 -11.52
C ILE A 208 -30.54 -29.93 -12.36
N TRP A 209 -29.85 -30.20 -13.46
CA TRP A 209 -30.23 -31.27 -14.39
C TRP A 209 -29.01 -31.65 -15.23
N ASN A 210 -29.11 -32.70 -16.04
CA ASN A 210 -28.05 -33.25 -16.89
C ASN A 210 -27.34 -32.15 -17.70
N GLY A 211 -26.10 -31.80 -17.27
CA GLY A 211 -25.27 -30.75 -17.88
C GLY A 211 -25.56 -29.32 -17.41
N ILE A 212 -26.65 -29.09 -16.65
CA ILE A 212 -27.00 -27.73 -16.15
C ILE A 212 -26.61 -27.60 -14.68
N LYS A 213 -25.80 -26.61 -14.37
CA LYS A 213 -25.39 -26.27 -13.01
C LYS A 213 -25.60 -24.78 -12.74
N ALA A 214 -26.11 -24.46 -11.56
CA ALA A 214 -26.08 -23.10 -11.05
C ALA A 214 -24.99 -22.95 -9.99
N LYS A 215 -24.37 -21.77 -9.96
CA LYS A 215 -23.37 -21.41 -8.96
C LYS A 215 -23.65 -20.03 -8.42
N VAL A 216 -23.65 -19.92 -7.10
CA VAL A 216 -23.71 -18.66 -6.38
C VAL A 216 -22.40 -18.46 -5.66
N ASN A 217 -21.77 -17.29 -5.81
CA ASN A 217 -20.63 -16.88 -5.04
C ASN A 217 -20.93 -15.53 -4.38
N ILE A 218 -20.64 -15.41 -3.10
CA ILE A 218 -20.72 -14.16 -2.34
C ILE A 218 -19.39 -13.96 -1.66
N GLY A 219 -18.73 -12.83 -1.95
CA GLY A 219 -17.50 -12.40 -1.31
C GLY A 219 -17.74 -11.12 -0.51
N VAL A 220 -17.16 -11.04 0.68
CA VAL A 220 -17.20 -9.84 1.54
C VAL A 220 -15.78 -9.59 2.03
N ASP A 221 -15.29 -8.37 1.82
CA ASP A 221 -14.01 -7.93 2.35
C ASP A 221 -14.20 -6.67 3.19
N VAL A 222 -13.62 -6.69 4.38
CA VAL A 222 -13.59 -5.56 5.31
C VAL A 222 -12.15 -5.31 5.69
N ASN A 223 -11.69 -4.07 5.56
CA ASN A 223 -10.39 -3.65 6.05
C ASN A 223 -10.57 -2.38 6.89
N ASN A 224 -10.16 -2.42 8.15
CA ASN A 224 -10.15 -1.28 9.05
C ASN A 224 -8.70 -0.99 9.41
N VAL A 225 -8.23 0.22 9.15
CA VAL A 225 -6.88 0.67 9.46
C VAL A 225 -6.96 1.89 10.36
N ARG A 226 -6.20 1.87 11.46
CA ARG A 226 -5.91 3.05 12.27
C ARG A 226 -4.46 3.44 12.02
N ALA A 227 -4.23 4.64 11.52
CA ALA A 227 -2.93 5.27 11.43
C ALA A 227 -2.75 6.24 12.59
N THR A 228 -1.57 6.21 13.19
CA THR A 228 -1.19 7.16 14.24
C THR A 228 0.22 7.66 13.94
N GLU A 229 0.36 8.95 13.79
CA GLU A 229 1.64 9.63 13.62
C GLU A 229 1.83 10.62 14.76
N MET A 230 2.93 10.52 15.46
CA MET A 230 3.30 11.44 16.52
C MET A 230 4.71 11.92 16.29
N VAL A 231 4.83 13.23 16.02
CA VAL A 231 6.10 13.91 15.86
C VAL A 231 6.52 14.52 17.20
N ASN A 232 7.75 14.28 17.58
CA ASN A 232 8.28 14.63 18.88
C ASN A 232 8.27 16.16 19.13
N PRO A 233 8.02 16.61 20.40
CA PRO A 233 8.05 18.02 20.76
C PRO A 233 9.45 18.57 21.06
N PHE A 234 10.50 17.74 21.05
CA PHE A 234 11.79 18.07 21.62
C PHE A 234 12.75 18.69 20.62
N TYR A 235 12.82 18.14 19.42
CA TYR A 235 13.78 18.49 18.39
C TYR A 235 13.13 18.60 17.02
N GLY A 236 13.79 19.29 16.09
CA GLY A 236 13.32 19.46 14.72
C GLY A 236 12.27 20.56 14.54
N GLN A 237 11.58 20.51 13.42
CA GLN A 237 10.67 21.58 12.99
C GLN A 237 9.38 21.67 13.82
N TYR A 238 8.98 20.60 14.49
CA TYR A 238 7.79 20.57 15.36
C TYR A 238 8.11 20.71 16.85
N SER A 239 9.35 21.08 17.19
CA SER A 239 9.78 21.22 18.57
C SER A 239 9.13 22.42 19.29
N GLU A 240 9.23 22.45 20.60
CA GLU A 240 8.85 23.60 21.44
C GLU A 240 9.60 24.87 21.06
N THR A 241 10.90 24.74 20.73
CA THR A 241 11.74 25.88 20.29
C THR A 241 11.29 26.43 18.93
N SER A 242 10.61 25.68 18.12
CA SER A 242 9.95 26.13 16.88
C SER A 242 8.56 26.70 17.12
N GLY A 243 8.06 26.68 18.35
CA GLY A 243 6.74 27.20 18.76
C GLY A 243 5.59 26.20 18.55
N VAL A 244 5.85 24.97 18.11
CA VAL A 244 4.82 23.95 17.82
C VAL A 244 4.59 23.03 19.02
N GLY A 245 5.63 22.44 19.59
CA GLY A 245 5.54 21.57 20.76
C GLY A 245 4.99 20.16 20.46
N GLY A 246 5.34 19.61 19.31
CA GLY A 246 4.92 18.29 18.87
C GLY A 246 3.62 18.28 18.06
N LEU A 247 3.40 17.18 17.33
CA LEU A 247 2.25 16.97 16.46
C LEU A 247 1.70 15.57 16.69
N ILE A 248 0.38 15.44 16.74
CA ILE A 248 -0.32 14.15 16.71
C ILE A 248 -1.34 14.13 15.57
N ILE A 249 -1.28 13.10 14.77
CA ILE A 249 -2.24 12.78 13.71
C ILE A 249 -2.83 11.41 14.00
N VAL A 250 -4.14 11.30 13.94
CA VAL A 250 -4.85 10.03 13.98
C VAL A 250 -5.79 9.97 12.79
N ALA A 251 -5.65 8.93 11.98
CA ALA A 251 -6.56 8.66 10.89
C ALA A 251 -7.19 7.27 11.05
N SER A 252 -8.41 7.13 10.59
CA SER A 252 -9.13 5.87 10.50
C SER A 252 -9.64 5.69 9.08
N GLU A 253 -9.29 4.55 8.48
CA GLU A 253 -9.72 4.16 7.15
C GLU A 253 -10.53 2.88 7.24
N ARG A 254 -11.65 2.85 6.59
CA ARG A 254 -12.46 1.64 6.46
C ARG A 254 -12.84 1.40 5.02
N THR A 255 -12.50 0.23 4.51
CA THR A 255 -13.05 -0.29 3.28
C THR A 255 -14.03 -1.43 3.57
N PHE A 256 -15.12 -1.44 2.84
CA PHE A 256 -16.08 -2.51 2.84
C PHE A 256 -16.47 -2.83 1.40
N SER A 257 -16.33 -4.07 0.99
CA SER A 257 -16.78 -4.49 -0.34
C SER A 257 -17.55 -5.79 -0.32
N VAL A 258 -18.51 -5.88 -1.23
CA VAL A 258 -19.30 -7.08 -1.48
C VAL A 258 -19.24 -7.40 -2.96
N ASN A 259 -18.92 -8.64 -3.28
CA ASN A 259 -18.97 -9.19 -4.63
C ASN A 259 -20.01 -10.32 -4.66
N GLN A 260 -20.93 -10.28 -5.61
CA GLN A 260 -21.96 -11.29 -5.80
C GLN A 260 -21.94 -11.78 -7.24
N GLN A 261 -21.95 -13.09 -7.43
CA GLN A 261 -21.97 -13.72 -8.74
C GLN A 261 -23.03 -14.84 -8.75
N TYR A 262 -23.89 -14.81 -9.74
CA TYR A 262 -24.90 -15.80 -10.02
C TYR A 262 -24.65 -16.35 -11.42
N LEU A 263 -24.26 -17.61 -11.51
CA LEU A 263 -23.82 -18.22 -12.77
C LEU A 263 -24.70 -19.44 -13.08
N LEU A 264 -25.07 -19.57 -14.33
CA LEU A 264 -25.71 -20.76 -14.88
C LEU A 264 -24.83 -21.31 -15.99
N THR A 265 -24.46 -22.57 -15.89
CA THR A 265 -23.62 -23.24 -16.87
C THR A 265 -24.35 -24.43 -17.46
N TYR A 266 -24.16 -24.65 -18.76
CA TYR A 266 -24.54 -25.84 -19.45
C TYR A 266 -23.33 -26.45 -20.14
N ASN A 267 -22.97 -27.67 -19.76
CA ASN A 267 -21.83 -28.37 -20.31
C ASN A 267 -22.26 -29.77 -20.73
N LYS A 268 -22.11 -30.08 -22.02
CA LYS A 268 -22.52 -31.40 -22.54
C LYS A 268 -21.72 -31.76 -23.79
N THR A 269 -21.39 -33.06 -23.86
CA THR A 269 -20.83 -33.70 -25.07
C THR A 269 -21.93 -34.48 -25.77
N PHE A 270 -22.06 -34.29 -27.08
CA PHE A 270 -22.99 -35.02 -27.95
C PHE A 270 -22.17 -35.86 -28.93
N ASN A 271 -22.63 -37.08 -29.15
CA ASN A 271 -21.99 -38.02 -30.07
C ASN A 271 -20.48 -38.16 -29.87
N ASP A 272 -20.00 -38.00 -28.63
CA ASP A 272 -18.60 -38.11 -28.19
C ASP A 272 -17.61 -37.13 -28.86
N VAL A 273 -18.06 -36.28 -29.78
CA VAL A 273 -17.19 -35.35 -30.55
C VAL A 273 -17.62 -33.90 -30.49
N HIS A 274 -18.87 -33.58 -30.12
CA HIS A 274 -19.38 -32.23 -30.06
C HIS A 274 -19.44 -31.74 -28.60
N ASN A 275 -18.52 -30.96 -28.18
CA ASN A 275 -18.49 -30.39 -26.83
C ASN A 275 -19.07 -28.97 -26.84
N VAL A 276 -20.09 -28.76 -26.02
CA VAL A 276 -20.76 -27.46 -25.86
C VAL A 276 -20.61 -27.00 -24.40
N ASP A 277 -20.10 -25.81 -24.20
CA ASP A 277 -20.05 -25.13 -22.91
C ASP A 277 -20.71 -23.74 -23.05
N ILE A 278 -21.75 -23.50 -22.26
CA ILE A 278 -22.50 -22.25 -22.23
C ILE A 278 -22.48 -21.72 -20.79
N LEU A 279 -22.19 -20.45 -20.61
CA LEU A 279 -22.25 -19.75 -19.35
C LEU A 279 -23.13 -18.51 -19.53
N ALA A 280 -24.08 -18.32 -18.64
CA ALA A 280 -24.78 -17.07 -18.45
C ALA A 280 -24.66 -16.64 -17.00
N GLY A 281 -24.58 -15.36 -16.73
CA GLY A 281 -24.42 -14.90 -15.35
C GLY A 281 -24.72 -13.44 -15.14
N HIS A 282 -24.87 -13.14 -13.86
CA HIS A 282 -24.96 -11.78 -13.33
C HIS A 282 -23.91 -11.59 -12.26
N GLU A 283 -23.28 -10.43 -12.23
CA GLU A 283 -22.25 -10.05 -11.29
C GLU A 283 -22.53 -8.65 -10.77
N SER A 284 -22.37 -8.43 -9.47
CA SER A 284 -22.39 -7.10 -8.87
C SER A 284 -21.25 -6.95 -7.87
N TYR A 285 -20.69 -5.76 -7.84
CA TYR A 285 -19.64 -5.36 -6.90
C TYR A 285 -19.99 -4.01 -6.31
N ASP A 286 -20.01 -3.95 -4.98
CA ASP A 286 -20.20 -2.74 -4.20
C ASP A 286 -18.96 -2.49 -3.34
N TYR A 287 -18.46 -1.26 -3.37
CA TYR A 287 -17.31 -0.82 -2.60
C TYR A 287 -17.60 0.49 -1.90
N LYS A 288 -17.31 0.56 -0.61
CA LYS A 288 -17.39 1.74 0.20
C LYS A 288 -16.08 2.00 0.93
N TYR A 289 -15.53 3.18 0.75
CA TYR A 289 -14.39 3.70 1.49
C TYR A 289 -14.83 4.84 2.39
N GLN A 290 -14.35 4.83 3.64
CA GLN A 290 -14.58 5.88 4.63
C GLN A 290 -13.26 6.29 5.23
N TYR A 291 -13.04 7.58 5.32
CA TYR A 291 -11.87 8.21 5.91
C TYR A 291 -12.27 9.20 6.96
N LEU A 292 -11.60 9.15 8.11
CA LEU A 292 -11.68 10.13 9.19
C LEU A 292 -10.26 10.47 9.61
N TYR A 293 -9.96 11.74 9.76
CA TYR A 293 -8.65 12.27 10.12
C TYR A 293 -8.82 13.36 11.17
N GLY A 294 -7.89 13.40 12.10
CA GLY A 294 -7.72 14.47 13.06
C GLY A 294 -6.27 14.77 13.34
N GLN A 295 -5.96 16.04 13.60
CA GLN A 295 -4.63 16.53 13.92
C GLN A 295 -4.69 17.53 15.06
N ARG A 296 -3.70 17.50 15.95
CA ARG A 296 -3.45 18.52 16.97
C ARG A 296 -1.97 18.71 17.19
N GLU A 297 -1.61 19.89 17.65
CA GLU A 297 -0.27 20.28 18.05
C GLU A 297 -0.20 20.58 19.54
N LYS A 298 1.01 20.79 20.05
CA LYS A 298 1.36 21.07 21.45
C LYS A 298 0.90 19.94 22.37
N LEU A 299 1.72 18.91 22.38
CA LEU A 299 1.46 17.67 23.14
C LEU A 299 1.79 17.87 24.61
N TYR A 300 0.91 17.39 25.49
CA TYR A 300 1.14 17.36 26.93
C TYR A 300 2.11 16.25 27.31
N ASP A 301 1.90 15.04 26.80
CA ASP A 301 2.75 13.87 27.04
C ASP A 301 3.14 13.19 25.71
N PRO A 302 4.43 13.21 25.33
CA PRO A 302 4.90 12.61 24.08
C PRO A 302 4.80 11.07 24.01
N ASN A 303 4.31 10.43 25.07
CA ASN A 303 4.08 8.98 25.11
C ASN A 303 2.61 8.60 24.89
N VAL A 304 1.70 9.57 24.85
CA VAL A 304 0.27 9.34 24.67
C VAL A 304 -0.15 9.61 23.22
N PRO A 305 -0.32 8.59 22.36
CA PRO A 305 -0.61 8.76 20.96
C PRO A 305 -2.12 8.98 20.68
N GLU A 306 -2.72 9.96 21.34
CA GLU A 306 -4.14 10.29 21.23
C GLU A 306 -4.36 11.78 20.96
N LEU A 307 -5.36 12.11 20.14
CA LEU A 307 -5.69 13.50 19.79
C LEU A 307 -6.00 14.38 21.01
N GLY A 308 -6.60 13.80 22.07
CA GLY A 308 -6.89 14.51 23.30
C GLY A 308 -5.65 15.02 24.04
N ASN A 309 -4.48 14.52 23.70
CA ASN A 309 -3.19 14.92 24.25
C ASN A 309 -2.66 16.25 23.69
N GLY A 310 -3.11 16.69 22.50
CA GLY A 310 -2.73 17.98 21.89
C GLY A 310 -3.78 19.07 22.12
N ILE A 311 -3.36 20.33 22.26
CA ILE A 311 -4.25 21.43 22.64
C ILE A 311 -4.35 22.56 21.60
N MET A 312 -3.51 22.57 20.56
CA MET A 312 -3.46 23.65 19.57
C MET A 312 -3.67 23.14 18.13
N ASN A 313 -3.96 24.08 17.22
CA ASN A 313 -4.01 23.88 15.78
C ASN A 313 -4.85 22.65 15.37
N GLN A 314 -6.10 22.62 15.83
CA GLN A 314 -7.02 21.51 15.54
C GLN A 314 -7.39 21.48 14.06
N SER A 315 -7.13 20.36 13.40
CA SER A 315 -7.59 20.10 12.05
C SER A 315 -8.30 18.75 12.00
N ASN A 316 -9.33 18.64 11.20
CA ASN A 316 -10.04 17.39 10.99
C ASN A 316 -10.65 17.36 9.59
N ASN A 317 -10.84 16.17 9.08
CA ASN A 317 -11.55 15.95 7.83
C ASN A 317 -12.17 14.55 7.79
N SER A 318 -13.28 14.41 7.08
CA SER A 318 -13.85 13.10 6.79
C SER A 318 -14.54 13.09 5.43
N TYR A 319 -14.47 11.96 4.77
CA TYR A 319 -15.19 11.75 3.52
C TYR A 319 -15.49 10.27 3.28
N SER A 320 -16.44 10.01 2.40
CA SER A 320 -16.75 8.67 1.91
C SER A 320 -16.69 8.65 0.39
N ARG A 321 -16.26 7.53 -0.15
CA ARG A 321 -16.27 7.22 -1.59
C ARG A 321 -17.03 5.92 -1.79
N ASN A 322 -17.96 5.92 -2.73
CA ASN A 322 -18.73 4.74 -3.10
C ASN A 322 -18.46 4.42 -4.57
N TYR A 323 -18.36 3.13 -4.85
CA TYR A 323 -18.17 2.63 -6.19
C TYR A 323 -18.95 1.34 -6.34
N ALA A 324 -19.68 1.20 -7.45
CA ALA A 324 -20.41 -0.01 -7.76
C ALA A 324 -20.30 -0.35 -9.25
N THR A 325 -20.26 -1.65 -9.53
CA THR A 325 -20.41 -2.18 -10.88
C THR A 325 -21.47 -3.27 -10.90
N GLU A 326 -22.14 -3.41 -12.01
CA GLU A 326 -23.10 -4.48 -12.29
C GLU A 326 -22.88 -4.98 -13.71
N GLY A 327 -22.89 -6.29 -13.90
CA GLY A 327 -22.62 -6.90 -15.20
C GLY A 327 -23.47 -8.13 -15.47
N TRP A 328 -23.95 -8.23 -16.71
CA TRP A 328 -24.53 -9.44 -17.28
C TRP A 328 -23.54 -10.05 -18.26
N LEU A 329 -23.30 -11.34 -18.14
CA LEU A 329 -22.30 -12.02 -18.95
C LEU A 329 -22.89 -13.26 -19.61
N PHE A 330 -22.46 -13.48 -20.84
CA PHE A 330 -22.75 -14.67 -21.61
C PHE A 330 -21.49 -15.16 -22.31
N ARG A 331 -21.25 -16.46 -22.31
CA ARG A 331 -20.17 -17.12 -23.04
C ARG A 331 -20.65 -18.43 -23.62
N ALA A 332 -20.31 -18.67 -24.87
CA ALA A 332 -20.50 -19.96 -25.52
C ALA A 332 -19.17 -20.43 -26.10
N GLN A 333 -18.87 -21.69 -25.85
CA GLN A 333 -17.71 -22.37 -26.41
C GLN A 333 -18.19 -23.67 -27.05
N TYR A 334 -17.63 -23.95 -28.19
CA TYR A 334 -17.88 -25.18 -28.92
C TYR A 334 -16.55 -25.75 -29.42
N ASP A 335 -16.43 -27.03 -29.26
CA ASP A 335 -15.29 -27.77 -29.76
C ASP A 335 -15.79 -29.03 -30.51
N TYR A 336 -15.22 -29.28 -31.65
CA TYR A 336 -15.46 -30.47 -32.45
C TYR A 336 -14.20 -31.37 -32.39
N ASP A 337 -14.38 -32.56 -31.82
CA ASP A 337 -13.39 -33.63 -31.69
C ASP A 337 -12.04 -33.16 -31.08
N GLY A 338 -12.06 -32.13 -30.26
CA GLY A 338 -10.85 -31.51 -29.71
C GLY A 338 -9.89 -30.98 -30.79
N ARG A 339 -10.40 -30.66 -31.98
CA ARG A 339 -9.62 -30.13 -33.13
C ARG A 339 -10.00 -28.74 -33.51
N TYR A 340 -11.29 -28.43 -33.62
CA TYR A 340 -11.82 -27.15 -34.03
C TYR A 340 -12.54 -26.48 -32.88
N PHE A 341 -12.15 -25.29 -32.53
CA PHE A 341 -12.65 -24.57 -31.38
C PHE A 341 -13.26 -23.25 -31.83
N VAL A 342 -14.42 -22.91 -31.33
CA VAL A 342 -15.06 -21.61 -31.50
C VAL A 342 -15.50 -21.10 -30.13
N SER A 343 -15.31 -19.83 -29.89
CA SER A 343 -15.78 -19.17 -28.67
C SER A 343 -16.40 -17.82 -28.99
N ALA A 344 -17.47 -17.47 -28.28
CA ALA A 344 -18.06 -16.14 -28.28
C ALA A 344 -18.36 -15.72 -26.85
N SER A 345 -18.12 -14.47 -26.53
CA SER A 345 -18.54 -13.88 -25.26
C SER A 345 -19.21 -12.54 -25.47
N PHE A 346 -20.13 -12.22 -24.60
CA PHE A 346 -20.80 -10.93 -24.52
C PHE A 346 -20.91 -10.52 -23.05
N ARG A 347 -20.59 -9.25 -22.76
CA ARG A 347 -20.82 -8.62 -21.45
C ARG A 347 -21.53 -7.30 -21.65
N ARG A 348 -22.45 -7.02 -20.77
CA ARG A 348 -23.07 -5.72 -20.60
C ARG A 348 -22.81 -5.25 -19.18
N ASP A 349 -21.94 -4.27 -19.03
CA ASP A 349 -21.46 -3.80 -17.75
C ASP A 349 -21.89 -2.35 -17.50
N ALA A 350 -22.28 -2.05 -16.26
CA ALA A 350 -22.53 -0.71 -15.76
C ALA A 350 -21.50 -0.35 -14.71
N SER A 351 -21.10 0.93 -14.67
CA SER A 351 -20.26 1.49 -13.62
C SER A 351 -20.89 2.75 -13.02
N SER A 352 -20.80 2.90 -11.70
CA SER A 352 -21.21 4.09 -10.98
C SER A 352 -20.36 5.32 -11.30
N CYS A 353 -19.21 5.15 -11.96
CA CYS A 353 -18.37 6.26 -12.44
C CYS A 353 -19.01 7.04 -13.59
N PHE A 354 -20.03 6.50 -14.25
CA PHE A 354 -20.70 7.14 -15.37
C PHE A 354 -22.09 7.64 -15.02
N HIS A 355 -22.54 8.66 -15.75
CA HIS A 355 -23.91 9.17 -15.59
C HIS A 355 -24.95 8.07 -15.81
N PRO A 356 -26.10 8.05 -15.08
CA PRO A 356 -27.14 7.02 -15.22
C PRO A 356 -27.52 6.67 -16.65
N ASP A 357 -27.58 7.65 -17.54
CA ASP A 357 -27.96 7.45 -18.94
C ASP A 357 -26.86 6.80 -19.79
N ASN A 358 -25.59 6.90 -19.37
CA ASN A 358 -24.41 6.47 -20.14
C ASN A 358 -23.56 5.39 -19.45
N ARG A 359 -24.05 4.83 -18.35
CA ARG A 359 -23.26 3.89 -17.50
C ARG A 359 -23.11 2.48 -18.07
N TRP A 360 -23.96 2.09 -19.03
CA TRP A 360 -23.96 0.75 -19.60
C TRP A 360 -23.11 0.64 -20.85
N GLY A 361 -22.08 -0.20 -20.83
CA GLY A 361 -21.26 -0.58 -21.97
C GLY A 361 -21.57 -2.01 -22.44
N ASN A 362 -21.38 -2.27 -23.72
CA ASN A 362 -21.50 -3.60 -24.30
C ASN A 362 -20.15 -4.02 -24.87
N PHE A 363 -19.68 -5.18 -24.43
CA PHE A 363 -18.38 -5.74 -24.79
C PHE A 363 -18.59 -7.14 -25.32
N TRP A 364 -17.85 -7.50 -26.35
CA TRP A 364 -17.96 -8.82 -26.94
C TRP A 364 -16.62 -9.30 -27.47
N SER A 365 -16.47 -10.59 -27.54
CA SER A 365 -15.33 -11.20 -28.21
C SER A 365 -15.75 -12.47 -28.97
N VAL A 366 -15.05 -12.73 -30.04
CA VAL A 366 -15.12 -13.98 -30.80
C VAL A 366 -13.75 -14.56 -30.99
N GLY A 367 -13.62 -15.87 -30.96
CA GLY A 367 -12.35 -16.55 -31.17
C GLY A 367 -12.55 -17.89 -31.89
N ALA A 368 -11.56 -18.27 -32.67
CA ALA A 368 -11.48 -19.57 -33.31
C ALA A 368 -10.11 -20.19 -33.05
N GLY A 369 -10.06 -21.50 -32.97
CA GLY A 369 -8.85 -22.29 -32.81
C GLY A 369 -8.86 -23.54 -33.64
N TRP A 370 -7.71 -23.93 -34.15
CA TRP A 370 -7.54 -25.15 -34.92
C TRP A 370 -6.27 -25.87 -34.44
N LEU A 371 -6.47 -27.11 -33.96
CA LEU A 371 -5.38 -27.96 -33.52
C LEU A 371 -4.88 -28.79 -34.72
N LEU A 372 -3.95 -28.21 -35.47
CA LEU A 372 -3.38 -28.82 -36.68
C LEU A 372 -2.67 -30.13 -36.41
N SER A 373 -2.03 -30.29 -35.24
CA SER A 373 -1.34 -31.54 -34.89
C SER A 373 -2.25 -32.77 -34.78
N LYS A 374 -3.56 -32.57 -34.67
CA LYS A 374 -4.57 -33.67 -34.70
C LYS A 374 -5.08 -33.96 -36.11
N GLU A 375 -4.61 -33.27 -37.12
CA GLU A 375 -5.00 -33.54 -38.51
C GLU A 375 -4.23 -34.75 -39.05
N LYS A 376 -4.90 -35.56 -39.86
CA LYS A 376 -4.31 -36.76 -40.42
C LYS A 376 -2.96 -36.57 -41.16
N PHE A 377 -2.78 -35.38 -41.73
CA PHE A 377 -1.51 -35.04 -42.45
C PHE A 377 -0.34 -34.70 -41.52
N LEU A 378 -0.61 -34.42 -40.20
CA LEU A 378 0.40 -34.17 -39.19
C LEU A 378 0.45 -35.24 -38.08
N GLU A 379 -0.50 -36.12 -38.00
CA GLU A 379 -0.65 -37.12 -36.93
C GLU A 379 0.58 -38.03 -36.74
N ASN A 380 1.31 -38.30 -37.80
CA ASN A 380 2.50 -39.15 -37.76
C ASN A 380 3.86 -38.39 -37.69
N GLN A 381 3.83 -37.09 -37.42
CA GLN A 381 5.05 -36.28 -37.32
C GLN A 381 5.56 -36.30 -35.87
N SER A 382 6.61 -37.11 -35.61
CA SER A 382 7.20 -37.33 -34.30
C SER A 382 7.86 -36.09 -33.66
N TRP A 383 8.11 -35.05 -34.44
CA TRP A 383 8.76 -33.81 -34.00
C TRP A 383 7.75 -32.71 -33.61
N ILE A 384 6.43 -32.92 -33.79
CA ILE A 384 5.38 -32.00 -33.45
C ILE A 384 4.49 -32.62 -32.35
N ASP A 385 4.66 -32.18 -31.10
CA ASP A 385 3.76 -32.56 -30.00
C ASP A 385 2.43 -31.84 -30.09
N MET A 386 2.44 -30.53 -30.30
CA MET A 386 1.25 -29.72 -30.44
C MET A 386 1.46 -28.52 -31.37
N LEU A 387 0.62 -28.41 -32.40
CA LEU A 387 0.53 -27.23 -33.25
C LEU A 387 -0.90 -26.73 -33.29
N LYS A 388 -1.17 -25.56 -32.63
CA LYS A 388 -2.49 -24.95 -32.57
C LYS A 388 -2.48 -23.54 -33.13
N PHE A 389 -3.29 -23.28 -34.14
CA PHE A 389 -3.55 -21.93 -34.62
C PHE A 389 -4.74 -21.32 -33.85
N LYS A 390 -4.63 -20.04 -33.47
CA LYS A 390 -5.69 -19.30 -32.75
C LYS A 390 -5.82 -17.90 -33.34
N ILE A 391 -7.06 -17.43 -33.45
CA ILE A 391 -7.40 -16.06 -33.78
C ILE A 391 -8.52 -15.59 -32.86
N SER A 392 -8.45 -14.35 -32.40
CA SER A 392 -9.54 -13.73 -31.62
C SER A 392 -9.60 -12.24 -31.88
N TYR A 393 -10.81 -11.71 -31.74
CA TYR A 393 -11.08 -10.29 -31.83
C TYR A 393 -12.16 -9.92 -30.81
N GLY A 394 -12.06 -8.71 -30.19
CA GLY A 394 -13.04 -8.27 -29.21
C GLY A 394 -12.88 -6.80 -28.83
N LEU A 395 -13.88 -6.31 -28.11
CA LEU A 395 -13.94 -4.96 -27.55
C LEU A 395 -13.83 -5.01 -26.04
N GLN A 396 -13.08 -4.06 -25.47
CA GLN A 396 -12.91 -3.89 -24.04
C GLN A 396 -13.23 -2.44 -23.65
N GLY A 397 -13.67 -2.24 -22.41
CA GLY A 397 -13.89 -0.93 -21.81
C GLY A 397 -13.03 -0.73 -20.57
N ASN A 398 -12.94 0.52 -20.11
CA ASN A 398 -12.23 0.90 -18.90
C ASN A 398 -13.00 2.03 -18.20
N ASP A 399 -13.31 1.84 -16.92
CA ASP A 399 -13.95 2.85 -16.06
C ASP A 399 -13.00 3.49 -15.03
N ASN A 400 -11.70 3.20 -15.13
CA ASN A 400 -10.69 3.74 -14.21
C ASN A 400 -10.27 5.15 -14.64
N LEU A 401 -11.11 6.13 -14.32
CA LEU A 401 -10.88 7.53 -14.64
C LEU A 401 -10.12 8.21 -13.50
N MET A 402 -9.02 8.88 -13.84
CA MET A 402 -8.16 9.57 -12.89
C MET A 402 -8.38 11.07 -12.95
N PHE A 403 -8.19 11.78 -11.83
CA PHE A 403 -8.05 13.23 -11.85
C PHE A 403 -6.85 13.67 -12.70
N GLN A 404 -6.87 14.89 -13.16
CA GLN A 404 -5.73 15.50 -13.85
C GLN A 404 -4.48 15.40 -12.95
N GLY A 405 -3.41 14.80 -13.50
CA GLY A 405 -2.20 14.48 -12.73
C GLY A 405 -2.05 12.98 -12.36
N GLY A 406 -3.10 12.17 -12.54
CA GLY A 406 -3.00 10.69 -12.48
C GLY A 406 -2.82 10.09 -11.08
N LEU A 407 -2.85 10.88 -10.00
CA LEU A 407 -2.57 10.40 -8.64
C LEU A 407 -3.77 9.72 -7.97
N TYR A 408 -4.99 10.17 -8.27
CA TYR A 408 -6.19 9.69 -7.59
C TYR A 408 -7.31 9.38 -8.57
N ARG A 409 -8.06 8.29 -8.29
CA ARG A 409 -9.25 7.92 -9.06
C ARG A 409 -10.38 8.92 -8.82
N ASN A 410 -11.02 9.38 -9.90
CA ASN A 410 -12.25 10.15 -9.82
C ASN A 410 -13.46 9.20 -9.87
N TYR A 411 -14.21 9.11 -8.78
CA TYR A 411 -15.38 8.26 -8.66
C TYR A 411 -16.65 8.90 -9.22
N TYR A 412 -16.65 10.22 -9.46
CA TYR A 412 -17.82 10.99 -9.89
C TYR A 412 -17.48 11.95 -11.06
N PRO A 413 -16.84 11.47 -12.14
CA PRO A 413 -16.36 12.35 -13.21
C PRO A 413 -17.47 13.00 -14.02
N TYR A 414 -18.71 12.56 -13.88
CA TYR A 414 -19.90 13.13 -14.50
C TYR A 414 -20.53 14.29 -13.71
N GLN A 415 -20.06 14.55 -12.48
CA GLN A 415 -20.57 15.61 -11.60
C GLN A 415 -19.57 16.75 -11.49
N ASP A 416 -20.09 18.00 -11.48
CA ASP A 416 -19.29 19.15 -11.04
C ASP A 416 -18.93 18.99 -9.58
N GLN A 417 -17.64 19.16 -9.26
CA GLN A 417 -17.12 19.03 -7.90
C GLN A 417 -16.56 20.37 -7.45
N TYR A 418 -16.85 20.74 -6.20
CA TYR A 418 -16.51 22.04 -5.63
C TYR A 418 -15.68 21.87 -4.37
N THR A 419 -14.71 22.77 -4.16
CA THR A 419 -14.09 23.00 -2.86
C THR A 419 -14.92 24.00 -2.06
N LEU A 420 -15.01 23.75 -0.77
CA LEU A 420 -15.65 24.64 0.18
C LEU A 420 -14.59 25.38 0.98
N ALA A 421 -14.76 26.67 1.15
CA ALA A 421 -13.93 27.50 2.01
C ALA A 421 -14.79 28.37 2.91
N ASN A 422 -14.24 28.80 4.04
CA ASN A 422 -14.86 29.79 4.92
C ASN A 422 -14.47 31.19 4.45
N SER A 423 -15.45 32.03 4.21
CA SER A 423 -15.27 33.45 3.94
C SER A 423 -16.04 34.27 4.97
N ASN A 424 -15.35 34.66 6.05
CA ASN A 424 -15.91 35.47 7.16
C ASN A 424 -17.17 34.83 7.82
N GLY A 425 -17.22 33.51 7.96
CA GLY A 425 -18.35 32.78 8.55
C GLY A 425 -19.34 32.24 7.52
N ASP A 426 -19.28 32.69 6.28
CA ASP A 426 -20.11 32.19 5.17
C ASP A 426 -19.40 31.16 4.29
N PHE A 427 -20.17 30.39 3.55
CA PHE A 427 -19.62 29.43 2.59
C PHE A 427 -19.10 30.15 1.33
N SER A 428 -17.88 29.87 0.96
CA SER A 428 -17.32 30.18 -0.36
C SER A 428 -17.09 28.88 -1.12
N THR A 429 -17.48 28.83 -2.40
CA THR A 429 -17.31 27.65 -3.25
C THR A 429 -16.48 27.99 -4.47
N SER A 430 -15.56 27.13 -4.83
CA SER A 430 -14.84 27.20 -6.09
C SER A 430 -14.95 25.87 -6.84
N LEU A 431 -15.12 25.94 -8.17
CA LEU A 431 -15.16 24.74 -9.00
C LEU A 431 -13.80 24.06 -8.99
N TYR A 432 -13.75 22.85 -8.48
CA TYR A 432 -12.55 22.01 -8.44
C TYR A 432 -12.42 21.14 -9.70
N TYR A 433 -13.54 20.55 -10.14
CA TYR A 433 -13.58 19.67 -11.32
C TYR A 433 -14.88 19.90 -12.07
N LYS A 434 -14.77 20.10 -13.38
CA LYS A 434 -15.95 20.23 -14.26
C LYS A 434 -16.40 18.85 -14.72
N GLY A 435 -17.59 18.45 -14.32
CA GLY A 435 -18.18 17.16 -14.69
C GLY A 435 -18.53 17.08 -16.19
N ASN A 436 -18.47 15.87 -16.72
CA ASN A 436 -18.92 15.57 -18.06
C ASN A 436 -19.86 14.36 -18.05
N LYS A 437 -21.14 14.59 -18.35
CA LYS A 437 -22.17 13.54 -18.36
C LYS A 437 -22.08 12.59 -19.56
N GLU A 438 -21.33 12.96 -20.58
CA GLU A 438 -21.17 12.17 -21.82
C GLU A 438 -20.06 11.12 -21.69
N ILE A 439 -19.27 11.14 -20.61
CA ILE A 439 -18.25 10.12 -20.37
C ILE A 439 -18.91 8.75 -20.25
N THR A 440 -18.38 7.79 -20.98
CA THR A 440 -18.80 6.38 -20.99
C THR A 440 -17.58 5.47 -21.08
N TRP A 441 -17.81 4.18 -21.09
CA TRP A 441 -16.81 3.11 -21.22
C TRP A 441 -15.80 3.32 -22.37
#